data_65ae67e563480597bbc8a1b86d55e3a9
#
_entry.id   65ae67e563480597bbc8a1b86d55e3a9
#
_cell.length_a   1.000
_cell.length_b   1.000
_cell.length_c   1.000
_cell.angle_alpha   90.00
_cell.angle_beta   90.00
_cell.angle_gamma   90.00
#
_symmetry.space_group_name_H-M   'P 1'
#
loop_
_entity.id
_entity.type
_entity.pdbx_description
1 polymer ?
#
loop_
_entity_poly.entity_id
_entity_poly.type
_entity_poly.pdbx_seq_one_letter_code
_entity_poly.pdbx_strand_id
1 'polypeptide(L)'
;HKAIRRQRQMCIRDRVLDEVLESFYEKSNEDFTSFMEAFATAKSDRNVRGMILELFTTAQSNPWQSEWLDKLDEDYKKACESPDDSVWMQLALSDYRNSMEDVLRELQKAWNLTQEFDGPQMYAGTIKSDLELVETLCTKDTYADIVQALTELPAYARLAAARGYDGSLQKQAQVKAAREQMKDTIQKLREKIFFQSQSDLKASLCRQQPMVHVLLELVRAFTEAYDKAKRKKSLVDFSDIEHFALDILVNAKTKEPTPVAEEFRNFFEEVMIDEYQDSNYLQEAILSAVSKVQSGEPNMFMVGDVKQSIYRFRLARPELFMEKYETYTKEDSPYQKI
;
A
#
# COMPACT_ATOMS: atom_id res chain seq x y z
N HIS A 1 12.38 4.09 33.90
CA HIS A 1 13.49 4.05 32.92
C HIS A 1 13.01 4.04 31.42
N LYS A 2 11.96 3.28 31.04
CA LYS A 2 11.44 3.26 29.66
C LYS A 2 10.88 4.62 29.21
N ALA A 3 10.12 5.31 30.05
CA ALA A 3 9.53 6.62 29.73
C ALA A 3 10.61 7.70 29.51
N ILE A 4 11.64 7.72 30.36
CA ILE A 4 12.76 8.67 30.26
C ILE A 4 13.59 8.42 28.97
N ARG A 5 13.77 7.16 28.56
CA ARG A 5 14.45 6.84 27.29
C ARG A 5 13.65 7.30 26.08
N ARG A 6 12.34 7.05 26.04
CA ARG A 6 11.46 7.54 24.95
C ARG A 6 11.48 9.07 24.85
N GLN A 7 11.40 9.77 25.98
CA GLN A 7 11.44 11.24 26.02
C GLN A 7 12.78 11.79 25.51
N ARG A 8 13.91 11.15 25.86
CA ARG A 8 15.24 11.53 25.33
C ARG A 8 15.39 11.28 23.84
N GLN A 9 14.85 10.20 23.30
CA GLN A 9 14.86 9.91 21.87
C GLN A 9 14.00 10.92 21.09
N MET A 10 12.80 11.24 21.58
CA MET A 10 11.96 12.29 20.99
C MET A 10 12.71 13.65 20.94
N CYS A 11 13.34 14.05 22.05
CA CYS A 11 14.10 15.30 22.08
C CYS A 11 15.30 15.32 21.11
N ILE A 12 15.94 14.17 20.83
CA ILE A 12 17.01 14.07 19.84
C ILE A 12 16.45 14.18 18.44
N ARG A 13 15.40 13.43 18.16
CA ARG A 13 14.74 13.38 16.85
C ARG A 13 14.23 14.75 16.43
N ASP A 14 13.50 15.43 17.33
CA ASP A 14 12.93 16.75 17.04
C ASP A 14 14.01 17.80 16.81
N ARG A 15 15.09 17.80 17.63
CA ARG A 15 16.21 18.71 17.46
C ARG A 15 16.97 18.45 16.17
N VAL A 16 17.24 17.20 15.81
CA VAL A 16 17.92 16.84 14.57
C VAL A 16 17.08 17.26 13.36
N LEU A 17 15.77 17.12 13.46
CA LEU A 17 14.86 17.56 12.40
C LEU A 17 14.89 19.08 12.24
N ASP A 18 14.97 19.85 13.35
CA ASP A 18 15.18 21.29 13.31
C ASP A 18 16.49 21.64 12.60
N GLU A 19 17.60 21.04 13.03
CA GLU A 19 18.94 21.27 12.47
C GLU A 19 18.97 20.96 10.94
N VAL A 20 18.32 19.88 10.51
CA VAL A 20 18.24 19.53 9.08
C VAL A 20 17.42 20.56 8.30
N LEU A 21 16.23 20.90 8.77
CA LEU A 21 15.39 21.90 8.10
C LEU A 21 16.08 23.26 8.01
N GLU A 22 16.74 23.74 9.09
CA GLU A 22 17.52 24.97 9.09
C GLU A 22 18.63 24.92 8.01
N SER A 23 19.34 23.79 7.90
CA SER A 23 20.39 23.64 6.87
C SER A 23 19.85 23.71 5.43
N PHE A 24 18.63 23.25 5.19
CA PHE A 24 17.97 23.35 3.90
C PHE A 24 17.46 24.78 3.62
N TYR A 25 16.97 25.47 4.64
CA TYR A 25 16.61 26.90 4.51
C TYR A 25 17.82 27.78 4.19
N GLU A 26 18.98 27.52 4.81
CA GLU A 26 20.23 28.25 4.52
C GLU A 26 20.73 28.03 3.10
N LYS A 27 20.52 26.81 2.54
CA LYS A 27 20.94 26.47 1.17
C LYS A 27 19.85 26.70 0.14
N SER A 28 18.71 27.22 0.56
CA SER A 28 17.45 27.33 -0.17
C SER A 28 17.64 27.45 -1.69
N ASN A 29 17.13 26.40 -2.40
CA ASN A 29 16.99 26.43 -3.85
C ASN A 29 15.50 26.58 -4.22
N GLU A 30 15.22 26.73 -5.49
CA GLU A 30 13.86 26.95 -6.01
C GLU A 30 12.93 25.77 -5.72
N ASP A 31 13.42 24.52 -5.83
CA ASP A 31 12.64 23.32 -5.59
C ASP A 31 12.25 23.18 -4.11
N PHE A 32 13.19 23.43 -3.19
CA PHE A 32 12.90 23.43 -1.75
C PHE A 32 11.91 24.53 -1.38
N THR A 33 12.06 25.73 -1.96
CA THR A 33 11.13 26.83 -1.72
C THR A 33 9.72 26.45 -2.17
N SER A 34 9.59 25.93 -3.39
CA SER A 34 8.31 25.46 -3.96
C SER A 34 7.69 24.33 -3.12
N PHE A 35 8.52 23.40 -2.63
CA PHE A 35 8.07 22.32 -1.72
C PHE A 35 7.52 22.89 -0.42
N MET A 36 8.24 23.83 0.21
CA MET A 36 7.78 24.45 1.45
C MET A 36 6.52 25.29 1.25
N GLU A 37 6.39 26.04 0.16
CA GLU A 37 5.18 26.79 -0.18
C GLU A 37 3.96 25.88 -0.39
N ALA A 38 4.17 24.70 -0.97
CA ALA A 38 3.09 23.75 -1.23
C ALA A 38 2.61 23.03 0.03
N PHE A 39 3.51 22.65 0.95
CA PHE A 39 3.22 21.75 2.06
C PHE A 39 3.30 22.37 3.45
N ALA A 40 4.04 23.46 3.64
CA ALA A 40 4.03 24.21 4.89
C ALA A 40 2.85 25.20 4.91
N THR A 41 2.29 25.43 6.09
CA THR A 41 1.32 26.52 6.28
C THR A 41 2.05 27.80 6.57
N ALA A 42 1.43 28.96 6.33
CA ALA A 42 2.03 30.30 6.54
C ALA A 42 2.62 30.54 7.94
N LYS A 43 2.34 29.66 8.91
CA LYS A 43 2.77 29.77 10.32
C LYS A 43 3.43 28.52 10.87
N SER A 44 3.55 27.42 10.09
CA SER A 44 4.03 26.15 10.64
C SER A 44 4.48 25.17 9.56
N ASP A 45 5.65 24.58 9.77
CA ASP A 45 6.22 23.46 9.00
C ASP A 45 5.78 22.08 9.52
N ARG A 46 4.78 22.04 10.39
CA ARG A 46 4.32 20.79 11.06
C ARG A 46 3.98 19.66 10.07
N ASN A 47 3.33 19.99 8.95
CA ASN A 47 2.99 19.01 7.93
C ASN A 47 4.25 18.41 7.29
N VAL A 48 5.22 19.27 6.93
CA VAL A 48 6.49 18.85 6.36
C VAL A 48 7.25 17.94 7.32
N ARG A 49 7.32 18.30 8.59
CA ARG A 49 7.90 17.47 9.66
C ARG A 49 7.21 16.11 9.76
N GLY A 50 5.89 16.12 9.69
CA GLY A 50 5.09 14.89 9.67
C GLY A 50 5.45 13.98 8.49
N MET A 51 5.52 14.54 7.28
CA MET A 51 5.87 13.82 6.06
C MET A 51 7.29 13.21 6.15
N ILE A 52 8.28 13.99 6.60
CA ILE A 52 9.67 13.51 6.77
C ILE A 52 9.70 12.33 7.75
N LEU A 53 9.06 12.46 8.92
CA LEU A 53 9.07 11.43 9.95
C LEU A 53 8.30 10.18 9.55
N GLU A 54 7.20 10.32 8.85
CA GLU A 54 6.41 9.19 8.33
C GLU A 54 7.20 8.42 7.28
N LEU A 55 7.79 9.12 6.30
CA LEU A 55 8.58 8.48 5.26
C LEU A 55 9.88 7.88 5.83
N PHE A 56 10.55 8.55 6.76
CA PHE A 56 11.68 8.00 7.51
C PHE A 56 11.29 6.70 8.23
N THR A 57 10.17 6.71 8.95
CA THR A 57 9.71 5.52 9.66
C THR A 57 9.39 4.37 8.69
N THR A 58 8.79 4.69 7.53
CA THR A 58 8.52 3.71 6.48
C THR A 58 9.81 3.15 5.87
N ALA A 59 10.81 3.99 5.61
CA ALA A 59 12.11 3.56 5.13
C ALA A 59 12.80 2.61 6.12
N GLN A 60 12.70 2.88 7.41
CA GLN A 60 13.24 2.03 8.50
C GLN A 60 12.67 0.61 8.53
N SER A 61 11.49 0.36 8.00
CA SER A 61 10.89 -0.99 7.92
C SER A 61 11.37 -1.79 6.71
N ASN A 62 12.20 -1.18 5.85
CA ASN A 62 12.77 -1.83 4.68
C ASN A 62 14.21 -2.28 4.98
N PRO A 63 14.63 -3.44 4.44
CA PRO A 63 15.97 -3.97 4.67
C PRO A 63 17.10 -3.02 4.21
N TRP A 64 16.91 -2.36 3.06
CA TRP A 64 17.89 -1.46 2.43
C TRP A 64 17.25 -0.10 2.20
N GLN A 65 17.28 0.73 3.23
CA GLN A 65 16.61 2.03 3.27
C GLN A 65 17.02 2.96 2.12
N SER A 66 18.32 3.09 1.87
CA SER A 66 18.84 3.98 0.82
C SER A 66 18.37 3.52 -0.56
N GLU A 67 18.50 2.23 -0.87
CA GLU A 67 18.07 1.66 -2.15
C GLU A 67 16.55 1.81 -2.35
N TRP A 68 15.78 1.66 -1.27
CA TRP A 68 14.34 1.86 -1.32
C TRP A 68 13.96 3.32 -1.63
N LEU A 69 14.65 4.31 -1.02
CA LEU A 69 14.45 5.72 -1.32
C LEU A 69 14.90 6.08 -2.74
N ASP A 70 16.01 5.49 -3.22
CA ASP A 70 16.50 5.68 -4.58
C ASP A 70 15.50 5.12 -5.61
N LYS A 71 14.95 3.93 -5.33
CA LYS A 71 13.91 3.34 -6.17
C LYS A 71 12.65 4.19 -6.23
N LEU A 72 12.21 4.78 -5.12
CA LEU A 72 11.05 5.69 -5.12
C LEU A 72 11.28 6.91 -6.03
N ASP A 73 12.47 7.51 -5.98
CA ASP A 73 12.83 8.65 -6.83
C ASP A 73 12.84 8.25 -8.32
N GLU A 74 13.44 7.10 -8.63
CA GLU A 74 13.44 6.56 -10.00
C GLU A 74 12.06 6.20 -10.51
N ASP A 75 11.23 5.54 -9.69
CA ASP A 75 9.86 5.16 -10.05
C ASP A 75 9.01 6.41 -10.33
N TYR A 76 9.22 7.50 -9.57
CA TYR A 76 8.53 8.76 -9.80
C TYR A 76 8.99 9.44 -11.11
N LYS A 77 10.31 9.43 -11.39
CA LYS A 77 10.85 9.92 -12.67
C LYS A 77 10.29 9.14 -13.86
N LYS A 78 10.27 7.81 -13.77
CA LYS A 78 9.69 6.95 -14.80
C LYS A 78 8.19 7.24 -15.01
N ALA A 79 7.44 7.43 -13.92
CA ALA A 79 6.03 7.79 -14.01
C ALA A 79 5.78 9.14 -14.69
N CYS A 80 6.71 10.10 -14.59
CA CYS A 80 6.64 11.34 -15.35
C CYS A 80 6.86 11.12 -16.85
N GLU A 81 7.77 10.23 -17.22
CA GLU A 81 8.08 9.95 -18.61
C GLU A 81 6.99 9.09 -19.26
N SER A 82 6.60 8.00 -18.60
CA SER A 82 5.62 7.01 -19.06
C SER A 82 4.70 6.62 -17.88
N PRO A 83 3.60 7.35 -17.63
CA PRO A 83 2.67 7.03 -16.55
C PRO A 83 2.10 5.61 -16.64
N ASP A 84 1.87 5.10 -17.85
CA ASP A 84 1.26 3.79 -18.09
C ASP A 84 2.13 2.63 -17.61
N ASP A 85 3.47 2.79 -17.64
CA ASP A 85 4.43 1.78 -17.22
C ASP A 85 4.72 1.87 -15.70
N SER A 86 4.13 2.83 -15.01
CA SER A 86 4.36 3.02 -13.58
C SER A 86 3.67 1.94 -12.74
N VAL A 87 4.29 1.55 -11.63
CA VAL A 87 3.72 0.60 -10.66
C VAL A 87 2.37 1.11 -10.14
N TRP A 88 2.22 2.41 -9.93
CA TRP A 88 0.96 3.02 -9.47
C TRP A 88 -0.16 2.87 -10.48
N MET A 89 0.14 3.02 -11.78
CA MET A 89 -0.84 2.80 -12.84
C MET A 89 -1.27 1.34 -12.89
N GLN A 90 -0.32 0.41 -12.81
CA GLN A 90 -0.63 -1.03 -12.79
C GLN A 90 -1.51 -1.39 -11.59
N LEU A 91 -1.23 -0.83 -10.42
CA LEU A 91 -2.07 -1.01 -9.22
C LEU A 91 -3.45 -0.41 -9.42
N ALA A 92 -3.56 0.81 -9.95
CA ALA A 92 -4.84 1.46 -10.22
C ALA A 92 -5.71 0.66 -11.21
N LEU A 93 -5.09 0.14 -12.28
CA LEU A 93 -5.77 -0.71 -13.26
C LEU A 93 -6.18 -2.07 -12.68
N SER A 94 -5.35 -2.66 -11.82
CA SER A 94 -5.69 -3.89 -11.11
C SER A 94 -6.86 -3.68 -10.15
N ASP A 95 -6.85 -2.59 -9.40
CA ASP A 95 -7.92 -2.23 -8.45
C ASP A 95 -9.24 -1.95 -9.19
N TYR A 96 -9.16 -1.31 -10.35
CA TYR A 96 -10.31 -1.12 -11.23
C TYR A 96 -10.92 -2.45 -11.68
N ARG A 97 -10.10 -3.37 -12.22
CA ARG A 97 -10.56 -4.68 -12.70
C ARG A 97 -11.23 -5.46 -11.58
N ASN A 98 -10.56 -5.60 -10.44
CA ASN A 98 -11.10 -6.31 -9.27
C ASN A 98 -12.43 -5.68 -8.81
N SER A 99 -12.50 -4.36 -8.74
CA SER A 99 -13.72 -3.65 -8.35
C SER A 99 -14.86 -3.88 -9.33
N MET A 100 -14.59 -3.89 -10.63
CA MET A 100 -15.61 -4.12 -11.66
C MET A 100 -16.08 -5.58 -11.68
N GLU A 101 -15.18 -6.55 -11.49
CA GLU A 101 -15.54 -7.97 -11.37
C GLU A 101 -16.42 -8.23 -10.14
N ASP A 102 -16.12 -7.60 -9.01
CA ASP A 102 -16.94 -7.70 -7.81
C ASP A 102 -18.34 -7.11 -8.04
N VAL A 103 -18.41 -5.95 -8.63
CA VAL A 103 -19.69 -5.30 -9.00
C VAL A 103 -20.49 -6.16 -9.96
N LEU A 104 -19.84 -6.71 -10.99
CA LEU A 104 -20.48 -7.60 -11.98
C LEU A 104 -21.08 -8.84 -11.30
N ARG A 105 -20.31 -9.47 -10.40
CA ARG A 105 -20.74 -10.65 -9.64
C ARG A 105 -21.97 -10.33 -8.74
N GLU A 106 -21.95 -9.22 -8.06
CA GLU A 106 -23.08 -8.82 -7.20
C GLU A 106 -24.34 -8.45 -8.01
N LEU A 107 -24.19 -7.77 -9.15
CA LEU A 107 -25.29 -7.49 -10.06
C LEU A 107 -25.86 -8.77 -10.71
N GLN A 108 -25.01 -9.76 -11.01
CA GLN A 108 -25.47 -11.06 -11.51
C GLN A 108 -26.31 -11.82 -10.48
N LYS A 109 -25.92 -11.77 -9.19
CA LYS A 109 -26.74 -12.29 -8.10
C LYS A 109 -28.07 -11.53 -8.01
N ALA A 110 -28.04 -10.20 -8.08
CA ALA A 110 -29.23 -9.37 -8.06
C ALA A 110 -30.15 -9.68 -9.25
N TRP A 111 -29.61 -9.88 -10.45
CA TRP A 111 -30.36 -10.33 -11.63
C TRP A 111 -31.06 -11.67 -11.37
N ASN A 112 -30.35 -12.66 -10.85
CA ASN A 112 -30.94 -13.98 -10.55
C ASN A 112 -32.10 -13.87 -9.57
N LEU A 113 -31.98 -13.02 -8.53
CA LEU A 113 -33.06 -12.75 -7.58
C LEU A 113 -34.28 -12.15 -8.26
N THR A 114 -34.13 -11.34 -9.31
CA THR A 114 -35.29 -10.81 -10.05
C THR A 114 -36.02 -11.86 -10.88
N GLN A 115 -35.40 -13.01 -11.16
CA GLN A 115 -36.01 -14.09 -11.94
C GLN A 115 -36.74 -15.12 -11.06
N GLU A 116 -36.58 -15.05 -9.74
CA GLU A 116 -37.24 -15.96 -8.82
C GLU A 116 -38.74 -15.64 -8.69
N PHE A 117 -39.56 -16.65 -8.33
CA PHE A 117 -41.01 -16.52 -8.26
C PHE A 117 -41.47 -15.41 -7.29
N ASP A 118 -40.82 -15.29 -6.13
CA ASP A 118 -41.06 -14.26 -5.12
C ASP A 118 -40.06 -13.09 -5.21
N GLY A 119 -39.30 -13.01 -6.31
CA GLY A 119 -38.32 -11.98 -6.56
C GLY A 119 -38.90 -10.67 -7.12
N PRO A 120 -38.18 -9.57 -7.06
CA PRO A 120 -38.61 -8.25 -7.53
C PRO A 120 -38.52 -8.14 -9.07
N GLN A 121 -39.35 -8.89 -9.81
CA GLN A 121 -39.34 -8.99 -11.28
C GLN A 121 -39.48 -7.62 -11.97
N MET A 122 -40.15 -6.64 -11.33
CA MET A 122 -40.26 -5.28 -11.85
C MET A 122 -38.90 -4.56 -11.99
N TYR A 123 -37.85 -5.03 -11.35
CA TYR A 123 -36.51 -4.45 -11.44
C TYR A 123 -35.63 -5.11 -12.54
N ALA A 124 -36.08 -6.25 -13.11
CA ALA A 124 -35.29 -7.02 -14.06
C ALA A 124 -34.73 -6.18 -15.23
N GLY A 125 -35.59 -5.38 -15.90
CA GLY A 125 -35.13 -4.54 -17.00
C GLY A 125 -34.04 -3.53 -16.62
N THR A 126 -34.17 -2.93 -15.44
CA THR A 126 -33.17 -1.98 -14.93
C THR A 126 -31.84 -2.68 -14.56
N ILE A 127 -31.90 -3.82 -13.87
CA ILE A 127 -30.70 -4.58 -13.50
C ILE A 127 -29.99 -5.13 -14.74
N LYS A 128 -30.74 -5.54 -15.77
CA LYS A 128 -30.15 -5.95 -17.04
C LYS A 128 -29.37 -4.82 -17.70
N SER A 129 -29.93 -3.62 -17.74
CA SER A 129 -29.26 -2.43 -18.27
C SER A 129 -28.01 -2.06 -17.46
N ASP A 130 -28.08 -2.19 -16.13
CA ASP A 130 -26.92 -1.97 -15.24
C ASP A 130 -25.81 -3.02 -15.48
N LEU A 131 -26.18 -4.29 -15.73
CA LEU A 131 -25.23 -5.36 -16.13
C LEU A 131 -24.53 -5.05 -17.44
N GLU A 132 -25.29 -4.71 -18.49
CA GLU A 132 -24.73 -4.38 -19.81
C GLU A 132 -23.75 -3.18 -19.74
N LEU A 133 -24.05 -2.20 -18.86
CA LEU A 133 -23.15 -1.09 -18.60
C LEU A 133 -21.85 -1.58 -17.94
N VAL A 134 -21.94 -2.37 -16.87
CA VAL A 134 -20.75 -2.87 -16.15
C VAL A 134 -19.94 -3.82 -17.00
N GLU A 135 -20.55 -4.70 -17.79
CA GLU A 135 -19.87 -5.53 -18.77
C GLU A 135 -19.07 -4.68 -19.78
N THR A 136 -19.64 -3.58 -20.24
CA THR A 136 -18.92 -2.62 -21.11
C THR A 136 -17.75 -1.98 -20.40
N LEU A 137 -17.88 -1.61 -19.12
CA LEU A 137 -16.79 -1.07 -18.32
C LEU A 137 -15.67 -2.11 -18.10
N CYS A 138 -16.02 -3.37 -17.87
CA CYS A 138 -15.05 -4.46 -17.73
C CYS A 138 -14.16 -4.68 -18.97
N THR A 139 -14.57 -4.21 -20.15
CA THR A 139 -13.74 -4.31 -21.38
C THR A 139 -12.66 -3.24 -21.46
N LYS A 140 -12.57 -2.30 -20.52
CA LYS A 140 -11.63 -1.19 -20.58
C LYS A 140 -10.35 -1.55 -19.84
N ASP A 141 -9.22 -1.56 -20.53
CA ASP A 141 -7.93 -2.00 -20.01
C ASP A 141 -6.91 -0.87 -19.86
N THR A 142 -7.11 0.29 -20.49
CA THR A 142 -6.21 1.43 -20.39
C THR A 142 -6.78 2.55 -19.53
N TYR A 143 -5.91 3.33 -18.89
CA TYR A 143 -6.33 4.49 -18.10
C TYR A 143 -7.19 5.46 -18.93
N ALA A 144 -6.78 5.76 -20.18
CA ALA A 144 -7.49 6.68 -21.05
C ALA A 144 -8.90 6.20 -21.39
N ASP A 145 -9.05 4.91 -21.75
CA ASP A 145 -10.34 4.31 -22.07
C ASP A 145 -11.28 4.30 -20.86
N ILE A 146 -10.73 4.02 -19.66
CA ILE A 146 -11.50 4.02 -18.40
C ILE A 146 -11.98 5.44 -18.09
N VAL A 147 -11.09 6.45 -18.15
CA VAL A 147 -11.46 7.86 -17.92
C VAL A 147 -12.53 8.29 -18.90
N GLN A 148 -12.39 7.97 -20.18
CA GLN A 148 -13.42 8.29 -21.19
C GLN A 148 -14.74 7.62 -20.86
N ALA A 149 -14.74 6.31 -20.62
CA ALA A 149 -15.96 5.56 -20.30
C ALA A 149 -16.67 6.06 -19.04
N LEU A 150 -15.90 6.40 -17.98
CA LEU A 150 -16.44 6.94 -16.74
C LEU A 150 -16.94 8.39 -16.87
N THR A 151 -16.41 9.14 -17.85
CA THR A 151 -16.87 10.51 -18.15
C THR A 151 -18.15 10.49 -18.95
N GLU A 152 -18.28 9.57 -19.90
CA GLU A 152 -19.42 9.42 -20.83
C GLU A 152 -20.53 8.50 -20.27
N LEU A 153 -20.53 8.21 -18.97
CA LEU A 153 -21.54 7.35 -18.35
C LEU A 153 -22.96 7.82 -18.66
N PRO A 154 -23.83 6.92 -19.13
CA PRO A 154 -25.24 7.24 -19.30
C PRO A 154 -25.94 7.48 -17.96
N ALA A 155 -27.01 8.23 -17.99
CA ALA A 155 -27.85 8.39 -16.80
C ALA A 155 -28.44 7.03 -16.38
N TYR A 156 -28.30 6.69 -15.11
CA TYR A 156 -28.86 5.45 -14.59
C TYR A 156 -30.38 5.41 -14.71
N ALA A 157 -30.93 4.35 -15.29
CA ALA A 157 -32.38 4.15 -15.36
C ALA A 157 -33.00 4.14 -13.95
N ARG A 158 -34.23 4.63 -13.82
CA ARG A 158 -34.93 4.58 -12.54
C ARG A 158 -35.51 3.21 -12.28
N LEU A 159 -35.41 2.71 -11.04
CA LEU A 159 -36.15 1.52 -10.63
C LEU A 159 -37.65 1.74 -10.75
N ALA A 160 -38.35 0.72 -11.24
CA ALA A 160 -39.82 0.73 -11.31
C ALA A 160 -40.42 0.89 -9.91
N ALA A 161 -41.64 1.49 -9.84
CA ALA A 161 -42.33 1.57 -8.59
C ALA A 161 -42.80 0.16 -8.14
N ALA A 162 -42.60 -0.17 -6.88
CA ALA A 162 -42.97 -1.47 -6.30
C ALA A 162 -44.51 -1.54 -5.95
N ARG A 163 -45.37 -0.93 -6.76
CA ARG A 163 -46.80 -0.94 -6.51
C ARG A 163 -47.36 -2.35 -6.70
N GLY A 164 -48.03 -2.89 -5.65
CA GLY A 164 -48.63 -4.22 -5.70
C GLY A 164 -47.62 -5.38 -5.63
N TYR A 165 -46.37 -5.10 -5.30
CA TYR A 165 -45.38 -6.17 -5.06
C TYR A 165 -45.65 -6.82 -3.72
N ASP A 166 -45.90 -8.13 -3.74
CA ASP A 166 -46.20 -9.01 -2.60
C ASP A 166 -45.15 -10.08 -2.36
N GLY A 167 -44.04 -10.00 -3.11
CA GLY A 167 -42.91 -10.94 -2.97
C GLY A 167 -41.98 -10.62 -1.79
N SER A 168 -40.78 -11.22 -1.81
CA SER A 168 -39.82 -11.11 -0.73
C SER A 168 -39.21 -9.70 -0.61
N LEU A 169 -39.51 -9.01 0.49
CA LEU A 169 -38.91 -7.70 0.82
C LEU A 169 -37.40 -7.79 1.01
N GLN A 170 -36.91 -8.95 1.49
CA GLN A 170 -35.46 -9.18 1.65
C GLN A 170 -34.76 -9.21 0.29
N LYS A 171 -35.27 -9.96 -0.69
CA LYS A 171 -34.74 -10.00 -2.05
C LYS A 171 -34.79 -8.62 -2.71
N GLN A 172 -35.89 -7.90 -2.51
CA GLN A 172 -36.03 -6.53 -2.99
C GLN A 172 -34.94 -5.61 -2.41
N ALA A 173 -34.66 -5.71 -1.11
CA ALA A 173 -33.61 -4.93 -0.44
C ALA A 173 -32.22 -5.32 -0.96
N GLN A 174 -31.93 -6.60 -1.18
CA GLN A 174 -30.67 -7.09 -1.73
C GLN A 174 -30.41 -6.54 -3.14
N VAL A 175 -31.42 -6.58 -4.03
CA VAL A 175 -31.30 -6.04 -5.39
C VAL A 175 -31.04 -4.52 -5.37
N LYS A 176 -31.71 -3.78 -4.49
CA LYS A 176 -31.44 -2.34 -4.32
C LYS A 176 -30.04 -2.08 -3.79
N ALA A 177 -29.60 -2.85 -2.80
CA ALA A 177 -28.26 -2.71 -2.20
C ALA A 177 -27.16 -2.96 -3.22
N ALA A 178 -27.25 -4.04 -4.01
CA ALA A 178 -26.28 -4.33 -5.07
C ALA A 178 -26.17 -3.19 -6.09
N ARG A 179 -27.29 -2.62 -6.46
CA ARG A 179 -27.33 -1.47 -7.39
C ARG A 179 -26.70 -0.21 -6.80
N GLU A 180 -27.00 0.13 -5.56
CA GLU A 180 -26.36 1.28 -4.90
C GLU A 180 -24.86 1.05 -4.70
N GLN A 181 -24.44 -0.16 -4.35
CA GLN A 181 -23.02 -0.53 -4.29
C GLN A 181 -22.32 -0.33 -5.64
N MET A 182 -22.93 -0.76 -6.75
CA MET A 182 -22.42 -0.50 -8.11
C MET A 182 -22.18 1.00 -8.33
N LYS A 183 -23.20 1.84 -8.08
CA LYS A 183 -23.07 3.29 -8.29
C LYS A 183 -21.99 3.92 -7.42
N ASP A 184 -21.96 3.56 -6.14
CA ASP A 184 -20.96 4.05 -5.19
C ASP A 184 -19.54 3.66 -5.61
N THR A 185 -19.34 2.42 -6.09
CA THR A 185 -18.04 1.95 -6.56
C THR A 185 -17.60 2.71 -7.81
N ILE A 186 -18.48 2.84 -8.81
CA ILE A 186 -18.19 3.59 -10.05
C ILE A 186 -17.90 5.06 -9.71
N GLN A 187 -18.68 5.69 -8.83
CA GLN A 187 -18.43 7.06 -8.42
C GLN A 187 -17.09 7.23 -7.70
N LYS A 188 -16.74 6.32 -6.78
CA LYS A 188 -15.46 6.35 -6.08
C LYS A 188 -14.28 6.21 -7.03
N LEU A 189 -14.34 5.30 -8.00
CA LEU A 189 -13.31 5.13 -9.01
C LEU A 189 -13.15 6.40 -9.85
N ARG A 190 -14.26 6.97 -10.31
CA ARG A 190 -14.29 8.21 -11.10
C ARG A 190 -13.73 9.40 -10.34
N GLU A 191 -14.08 9.59 -9.08
CA GLU A 191 -13.71 10.78 -8.30
C GLU A 191 -12.30 10.68 -7.68
N LYS A 192 -11.81 9.47 -7.39
CA LYS A 192 -10.57 9.30 -6.63
C LYS A 192 -9.39 8.83 -7.46
N ILE A 193 -9.63 8.07 -8.53
CA ILE A 193 -8.57 7.45 -9.32
C ILE A 193 -8.59 7.96 -10.77
N PHE A 194 -9.74 7.90 -11.43
CA PHE A 194 -9.89 8.21 -12.86
C PHE A 194 -10.57 9.56 -13.08
N PHE A 195 -10.16 10.61 -12.32
CA PHE A 195 -10.81 11.92 -12.31
C PHE A 195 -10.24 12.93 -13.30
N GLN A 196 -9.11 12.62 -13.94
CA GLN A 196 -8.41 13.54 -14.86
C GLN A 196 -7.96 12.81 -16.11
N SER A 197 -7.70 13.58 -17.19
CA SER A 197 -7.16 12.99 -18.42
C SER A 197 -5.75 12.44 -18.21
N GLN A 198 -5.33 11.51 -19.06
CA GLN A 198 -3.97 10.96 -19.01
C GLN A 198 -2.89 12.04 -19.19
N SER A 199 -3.15 13.04 -20.06
CA SER A 199 -2.26 14.19 -20.24
C SER A 199 -2.14 15.05 -18.99
N ASP A 200 -3.26 15.30 -18.28
CA ASP A 200 -3.27 16.07 -17.05
C ASP A 200 -2.61 15.29 -15.90
N LEU A 201 -2.81 13.97 -15.86
CA LEU A 201 -2.12 13.09 -14.91
C LEU A 201 -0.60 13.19 -15.10
N LYS A 202 -0.11 13.04 -16.33
CA LYS A 202 1.31 13.19 -16.64
C LYS A 202 1.85 14.56 -16.23
N ALA A 203 1.16 15.63 -16.60
CA ALA A 203 1.55 16.99 -16.23
C ALA A 203 1.57 17.20 -14.71
N SER A 204 0.64 16.56 -13.98
CA SER A 204 0.58 16.64 -12.51
C SER A 204 1.75 15.89 -11.87
N LEU A 205 2.07 14.68 -12.34
CA LEU A 205 3.23 13.90 -11.88
C LEU A 205 4.54 14.65 -12.11
N CYS A 206 4.74 15.21 -13.31
CA CYS A 206 5.96 15.95 -13.62
C CYS A 206 6.12 17.23 -12.77
N ARG A 207 5.01 17.91 -12.43
CA ARG A 207 5.07 19.06 -11.50
C ARG A 207 5.41 18.68 -10.07
N GLN A 208 5.00 17.47 -9.64
CA GLN A 208 5.23 16.99 -8.29
C GLN A 208 6.62 16.36 -8.11
N GLN A 209 7.25 15.90 -9.19
CA GLN A 209 8.51 15.17 -9.14
C GLN A 209 9.63 15.94 -8.40
N PRO A 210 9.90 17.25 -8.65
CA PRO A 210 10.91 17.98 -7.88
C PRO A 210 10.58 18.03 -6.39
N MET A 211 9.31 18.16 -6.03
CA MET A 211 8.85 18.20 -4.63
C MET A 211 9.07 16.86 -3.93
N VAL A 212 8.79 15.74 -4.63
CA VAL A 212 9.07 14.40 -4.10
C VAL A 212 10.56 14.20 -3.90
N HIS A 213 11.37 14.61 -4.88
CA HIS A 213 12.83 14.56 -4.77
C HIS A 213 13.35 15.32 -3.54
N VAL A 214 12.87 16.55 -3.30
CA VAL A 214 13.21 17.32 -2.10
C VAL A 214 12.83 16.60 -0.81
N LEU A 215 11.63 15.98 -0.76
CA LEU A 215 11.22 15.21 0.41
C LEU A 215 12.16 14.02 0.66
N LEU A 216 12.55 13.30 -0.40
CA LEU A 216 13.50 12.19 -0.29
C LEU A 216 14.89 12.65 0.19
N GLU A 217 15.39 13.79 -0.30
CA GLU A 217 16.64 14.38 0.18
C GLU A 217 16.57 14.79 1.66
N LEU A 218 15.44 15.38 2.09
CA LEU A 218 15.20 15.71 3.49
C LEU A 218 15.21 14.47 4.39
N VAL A 219 14.59 13.37 3.92
CA VAL A 219 14.58 12.09 4.66
C VAL A 219 15.98 11.50 4.74
N ARG A 220 16.77 11.51 3.66
CA ARG A 220 18.17 11.04 3.67
C ARG A 220 19.03 11.86 4.64
N ALA A 221 18.94 13.19 4.54
CA ALA A 221 19.68 14.09 5.43
C ALA A 221 19.29 13.89 6.90
N PHE A 222 18.00 13.71 7.17
CA PHE A 222 17.51 13.43 8.51
C PHE A 222 18.01 12.09 9.04
N THR A 223 17.97 11.02 8.23
CA THR A 223 18.45 9.68 8.59
C THR A 223 19.93 9.76 8.99
N GLU A 224 20.77 10.35 8.16
CA GLU A 224 22.20 10.48 8.43
C GLU A 224 22.49 11.30 9.70
N ALA A 225 21.82 12.43 9.86
CA ALA A 225 22.00 13.31 11.02
C ALA A 225 21.51 12.65 12.32
N TYR A 226 20.38 11.92 12.26
CA TYR A 226 19.81 11.21 13.39
C TYR A 226 20.70 10.05 13.85
N ASP A 227 21.24 9.27 12.92
CA ASP A 227 22.20 8.20 13.22
C ASP A 227 23.50 8.75 13.85
N LYS A 228 24.05 9.83 13.33
CA LYS A 228 25.21 10.52 13.93
C LYS A 228 24.89 11.01 15.36
N ALA A 229 23.71 11.57 15.59
CA ALA A 229 23.28 12.05 16.89
C ALA A 229 23.07 10.90 17.89
N LYS A 230 22.52 9.75 17.48
CA LYS A 230 22.40 8.54 18.29
C LYS A 230 23.78 7.98 18.66
N ARG A 231 24.67 7.82 17.69
CA ARG A 231 26.05 7.32 17.91
C ARG A 231 26.83 8.21 18.87
N LYS A 232 26.75 9.55 18.72
CA LYS A 232 27.42 10.51 19.64
C LYS A 232 26.97 10.35 21.10
N LYS A 233 25.77 9.84 21.32
CA LYS A 233 25.19 9.62 22.64
C LYS A 233 25.21 8.16 23.08
N SER A 234 25.83 7.27 22.30
CA SER A 234 25.83 5.83 22.53
C SER A 234 24.43 5.27 22.76
N LEU A 235 23.47 5.71 21.92
CA LEU A 235 22.08 5.27 21.94
C LEU A 235 21.78 4.46 20.68
N VAL A 236 20.93 3.46 20.84
CA VAL A 236 20.32 2.66 19.76
C VAL A 236 18.81 2.58 20.01
N ASP A 237 18.04 2.55 18.95
CA ASP A 237 16.62 2.21 19.01
C ASP A 237 16.35 0.78 18.52
N PHE A 238 15.10 0.36 18.49
CA PHE A 238 14.77 -1.01 18.07
C PHE A 238 15.07 -1.27 16.59
N SER A 239 14.84 -0.27 15.76
CA SER A 239 15.13 -0.39 14.34
C SER A 239 16.64 -0.51 14.08
N ASP A 240 17.48 0.21 14.83
CA ASP A 240 18.94 0.04 14.75
C ASP A 240 19.36 -1.41 15.03
N ILE A 241 18.74 -2.03 16.04
CA ILE A 241 19.09 -3.43 16.42
C ILE A 241 18.70 -4.39 15.29
N GLU A 242 17.53 -4.19 14.68
CA GLU A 242 17.08 -5.01 13.55
C GLU A 242 18.02 -4.83 12.33
N HIS A 243 18.40 -3.59 12.00
CA HIS A 243 19.36 -3.33 10.92
C HIS A 243 20.74 -3.88 11.20
N PHE A 244 21.24 -3.80 12.43
CA PHE A 244 22.53 -4.44 12.80
C PHE A 244 22.46 -5.95 12.68
N ALA A 245 21.34 -6.57 13.04
CA ALA A 245 21.13 -7.99 12.83
C ALA A 245 21.15 -8.32 11.33
N LEU A 246 20.47 -7.54 10.51
CA LEU A 246 20.49 -7.73 9.05
C LEU A 246 21.91 -7.58 8.47
N ASP A 247 22.66 -6.56 8.89
CA ASP A 247 24.04 -6.31 8.42
C ASP A 247 25.00 -7.47 8.78
N ILE A 248 24.75 -8.17 9.89
CA ILE A 248 25.51 -9.37 10.28
C ILE A 248 25.10 -10.57 9.44
N LEU A 249 23.81 -10.71 9.13
CA LEU A 249 23.23 -11.92 8.54
C LEU A 249 23.20 -11.89 7.01
N VAL A 250 23.14 -10.70 6.39
CA VAL A 250 23.01 -10.55 4.95
C VAL A 250 24.05 -9.61 4.39
N ASN A 251 24.71 -10.02 3.32
CA ASN A 251 25.64 -9.15 2.61
C ASN A 251 24.86 -8.04 1.87
N ALA A 252 25.09 -6.79 2.24
CA ALA A 252 24.34 -5.67 1.68
C ALA A 252 24.48 -5.51 0.16
N LYS A 253 25.58 -5.98 -0.47
CA LYS A 253 25.82 -5.87 -1.91
C LYS A 253 25.24 -7.03 -2.71
N THR A 254 25.46 -8.27 -2.26
CA THR A 254 25.01 -9.47 -2.98
C THR A 254 23.59 -9.88 -2.59
N LYS A 255 23.10 -9.37 -1.45
CA LYS A 255 21.80 -9.76 -0.84
C LYS A 255 21.77 -11.24 -0.41
N GLU A 256 22.91 -11.87 -0.34
CA GLU A 256 23.05 -13.27 0.05
C GLU A 256 23.37 -13.40 1.55
N PRO A 257 22.97 -14.51 2.16
CA PRO A 257 23.33 -14.80 3.55
C PRO A 257 24.84 -14.83 3.77
N THR A 258 25.26 -14.33 4.92
CA THR A 258 26.65 -14.40 5.36
C THR A 258 26.97 -15.77 5.98
N PRO A 259 28.25 -16.12 6.20
CA PRO A 259 28.62 -17.32 6.94
C PRO A 259 28.00 -17.40 8.34
N VAL A 260 27.75 -16.26 8.99
CA VAL A 260 27.05 -16.21 10.28
C VAL A 260 25.60 -16.66 10.14
N ALA A 261 24.92 -16.23 9.09
CA ALA A 261 23.55 -16.68 8.80
C ALA A 261 23.51 -18.19 8.52
N GLU A 262 24.52 -18.73 7.81
CA GLU A 262 24.65 -20.17 7.55
C GLU A 262 24.84 -20.98 8.84
N GLU A 263 25.61 -20.46 9.82
CA GLU A 263 25.73 -21.09 11.13
C GLU A 263 24.35 -21.19 11.82
N PHE A 264 23.55 -20.12 11.80
CA PHE A 264 22.18 -20.16 12.35
C PHE A 264 21.27 -21.11 11.58
N ARG A 265 21.34 -21.15 10.24
CA ARG A 265 20.60 -22.12 9.42
C ARG A 265 20.88 -23.57 9.78
N ASN A 266 22.14 -23.87 10.06
CA ASN A 266 22.56 -25.21 10.47
C ASN A 266 22.21 -25.53 11.92
N PHE A 267 22.08 -24.50 12.76
CA PHE A 267 21.74 -24.66 14.17
C PHE A 267 20.24 -24.82 14.40
N PHE A 268 19.40 -24.05 13.67
CA PHE A 268 17.95 -24.13 13.84
C PHE A 268 17.36 -25.30 13.04
N GLU A 269 16.72 -26.22 13.73
CA GLU A 269 15.91 -27.28 13.10
C GLU A 269 14.62 -26.68 12.56
N GLU A 270 13.94 -25.85 13.36
CA GLU A 270 12.70 -25.14 13.00
C GLU A 270 12.76 -23.69 13.45
N VAL A 271 12.16 -22.82 12.67
CA VAL A 271 11.94 -21.39 12.96
C VAL A 271 10.44 -21.15 13.08
N MET A 272 9.96 -20.91 14.29
CA MET A 272 8.55 -20.71 14.59
C MET A 272 8.24 -19.22 14.79
N ILE A 273 7.24 -18.71 14.08
CA ILE A 273 6.87 -17.30 14.12
C ILE A 273 5.39 -17.20 14.46
N ASP A 274 5.10 -16.52 15.56
CA ASP A 274 3.75 -16.16 15.97
C ASP A 274 3.41 -14.74 15.50
N GLU A 275 2.12 -14.46 15.30
CA GLU A 275 1.60 -13.17 14.84
C GLU A 275 2.30 -12.67 13.54
N TYR A 276 2.53 -13.58 12.60
CA TYR A 276 3.30 -13.27 11.38
C TYR A 276 2.70 -12.13 10.55
N GLN A 277 1.38 -11.87 10.64
CA GLN A 277 0.72 -10.74 10.00
C GLN A 277 1.24 -9.36 10.48
N ASP A 278 1.96 -9.32 11.60
CA ASP A 278 2.54 -8.09 12.14
C ASP A 278 4.02 -7.89 11.75
N SER A 279 4.58 -8.80 10.94
CA SER A 279 5.94 -8.70 10.43
C SER A 279 6.08 -7.61 9.36
N ASN A 280 7.29 -7.05 9.23
CA ASN A 280 7.66 -6.11 8.18
C ASN A 280 8.75 -6.70 7.27
N TYR A 281 9.11 -6.00 6.19
CA TYR A 281 10.10 -6.47 5.21
C TYR A 281 11.50 -6.67 5.81
N LEU A 282 11.90 -5.85 6.79
CA LEU A 282 13.19 -5.99 7.46
C LEU A 282 13.23 -7.28 8.30
N GLN A 283 12.18 -7.53 9.07
CA GLN A 283 12.05 -8.75 9.87
C GLN A 283 11.97 -10.00 8.99
N GLU A 284 11.22 -9.94 7.88
CA GLU A 284 11.16 -11.03 6.89
C GLU A 284 12.54 -11.33 6.30
N ALA A 285 13.35 -10.31 5.99
CA ALA A 285 14.70 -10.50 5.48
C ALA A 285 15.60 -11.19 6.52
N ILE A 286 15.51 -10.82 7.80
CA ILE A 286 16.25 -11.45 8.89
C ILE A 286 15.82 -12.91 9.06
N LEU A 287 14.51 -13.19 9.10
CA LEU A 287 13.97 -14.53 9.27
C LEU A 287 14.34 -15.44 8.09
N SER A 288 14.23 -14.93 6.88
CA SER A 288 14.68 -15.65 5.67
C SER A 288 16.16 -15.94 5.66
N ALA A 289 16.99 -15.02 6.21
CA ALA A 289 18.45 -15.23 6.28
C ALA A 289 18.84 -16.37 7.23
N VAL A 290 18.14 -16.56 8.35
CA VAL A 290 18.44 -17.58 9.35
C VAL A 290 17.68 -18.89 9.16
N SER A 291 16.75 -18.94 8.22
CA SER A 291 15.96 -20.13 7.88
C SER A 291 16.50 -20.84 6.63
N LYS A 292 16.04 -22.06 6.38
CA LYS A 292 16.41 -22.87 5.21
C LYS A 292 15.49 -22.64 4.00
N VAL A 293 14.62 -21.63 4.04
CA VAL A 293 13.67 -21.35 2.94
C VAL A 293 14.38 -21.15 1.60
N GLN A 294 15.51 -20.43 1.60
CA GLN A 294 16.28 -20.18 0.37
C GLN A 294 17.10 -21.40 -0.14
N SER A 295 17.32 -22.42 0.69
CA SER A 295 18.02 -23.63 0.30
C SER A 295 17.10 -24.74 -0.25
N GLY A 296 15.80 -24.48 -0.33
CA GLY A 296 14.82 -25.45 -0.84
C GLY A 296 14.37 -26.50 0.18
N GLU A 297 14.79 -26.38 1.42
CA GLU A 297 14.38 -27.23 2.55
C GLU A 297 13.74 -26.35 3.64
N PRO A 298 12.55 -25.77 3.39
CA PRO A 298 11.96 -24.78 4.30
C PRO A 298 11.67 -25.38 5.68
N ASN A 299 12.14 -24.69 6.71
CA ASN A 299 11.97 -25.06 8.11
C ASN A 299 11.25 -23.94 8.90
N MET A 300 10.41 -23.14 8.23
CA MET A 300 9.66 -22.07 8.88
C MET A 300 8.21 -22.51 9.12
N PHE A 301 7.74 -22.31 10.35
CA PHE A 301 6.34 -22.45 10.73
C PHE A 301 5.80 -21.08 11.17
N MET A 302 4.80 -20.59 10.46
CA MET A 302 4.25 -19.25 10.66
C MET A 302 2.78 -19.35 11.04
N VAL A 303 2.40 -18.68 12.10
CA VAL A 303 1.01 -18.56 12.57
C VAL A 303 0.59 -17.09 12.52
N GLY A 304 -0.63 -16.83 12.09
CA GLY A 304 -1.16 -15.47 12.05
C GLY A 304 -2.63 -15.42 11.61
N ASP A 305 -3.25 -14.29 11.87
CA ASP A 305 -4.60 -13.97 11.42
C ASP A 305 -4.63 -12.53 10.89
N VAL A 306 -4.77 -12.37 9.57
CA VAL A 306 -4.80 -11.05 8.91
C VAL A 306 -5.91 -10.14 9.48
N LYS A 307 -7.03 -10.73 9.94
CA LYS A 307 -8.12 -9.96 10.55
C LYS A 307 -7.74 -9.34 11.89
N GLN A 308 -6.71 -9.86 12.55
CA GLN A 308 -6.17 -9.35 13.80
C GLN A 308 -5.00 -8.39 13.60
N SER A 309 -4.59 -8.07 12.36
CA SER A 309 -3.54 -7.10 12.07
C SER A 309 -3.99 -5.69 12.43
N ILE A 310 -3.72 -5.29 13.68
CA ILE A 310 -3.99 -3.95 14.22
C ILE A 310 -2.74 -3.09 14.33
N TYR A 311 -1.55 -3.67 14.05
CA TYR A 311 -0.26 -3.00 14.19
C TYR A 311 0.26 -2.34 12.91
N ARG A 312 -0.63 -1.99 11.97
CA ARG A 312 -0.27 -1.23 10.77
C ARG A 312 0.48 0.07 11.08
N PHE A 313 0.21 0.69 12.23
CA PHE A 313 0.93 1.85 12.74
C PHE A 313 2.40 1.56 13.13
N ARG A 314 2.79 0.28 13.27
CA ARG A 314 4.17 -0.19 13.43
C ARG A 314 4.78 -0.70 12.13
N LEU A 315 4.16 -0.38 11.00
CA LEU A 315 4.56 -0.79 9.64
C LEU A 315 4.51 -2.29 9.41
N ALA A 316 3.63 -2.99 10.14
CA ALA A 316 3.24 -4.35 9.80
C ALA A 316 2.80 -4.43 8.34
N ARG A 317 3.17 -5.51 7.68
CA ARG A 317 2.86 -5.80 6.27
C ARG A 317 2.06 -7.11 6.17
N PRO A 318 0.75 -7.04 6.41
CA PRO A 318 -0.12 -8.22 6.28
C PRO A 318 -0.04 -8.85 4.89
N GLU A 319 0.39 -8.07 3.89
CA GLU A 319 0.60 -8.53 2.52
C GLU A 319 1.61 -9.68 2.46
N LEU A 320 2.63 -9.70 3.32
CA LEU A 320 3.60 -10.80 3.41
C LEU A 320 2.94 -12.13 3.80
N PHE A 321 1.99 -12.07 4.74
CA PHE A 321 1.21 -13.24 5.12
C PHE A 321 0.25 -13.66 4.02
N MET A 322 -0.44 -12.71 3.39
CA MET A 322 -1.38 -12.99 2.30
C MET A 322 -0.69 -13.63 1.10
N GLU A 323 0.47 -13.13 0.70
CA GLU A 323 1.27 -13.70 -0.39
C GLU A 323 1.59 -15.18 -0.12
N LYS A 324 2.05 -15.51 1.09
CA LYS A 324 2.30 -16.90 1.48
C LYS A 324 1.01 -17.71 1.53
N TYR A 325 -0.07 -17.14 2.05
CA TYR A 325 -1.37 -17.82 2.09
C TYR A 325 -1.92 -18.13 0.69
N GLU A 326 -1.70 -17.27 -0.29
CA GLU A 326 -2.14 -17.46 -1.68
C GLU A 326 -1.24 -18.46 -2.42
N THR A 327 0.07 -18.41 -2.19
CA THR A 327 1.04 -19.25 -2.90
C THR A 327 1.21 -20.65 -2.31
N TYR A 328 1.01 -20.83 -1.00
CA TYR A 328 1.13 -22.11 -0.35
C TYR A 328 -0.08 -23.00 -0.64
N THR A 329 0.14 -24.31 -0.78
CA THR A 329 -0.88 -25.30 -1.12
C THR A 329 -1.49 -25.93 0.14
N LYS A 330 -2.67 -26.56 0.00
CA LYS A 330 -3.26 -27.44 1.04
C LYS A 330 -2.76 -28.88 0.94
N GLU A 331 -2.06 -29.20 -0.12
CA GLU A 331 -1.47 -30.52 -0.35
C GLU A 331 -0.16 -30.65 0.43
N ASP A 332 0.23 -31.88 0.72
CA ASP A 332 1.51 -32.17 1.38
C ASP A 332 2.67 -31.70 0.51
N SER A 333 3.30 -30.64 0.93
CA SER A 333 4.39 -29.99 0.22
C SER A 333 5.27 -29.21 1.20
N PRO A 334 6.52 -28.88 0.83
CA PRO A 334 7.39 -28.01 1.64
C PRO A 334 6.79 -26.62 1.92
N TYR A 335 5.82 -26.18 1.11
CA TYR A 335 5.12 -24.90 1.24
C TYR A 335 3.62 -25.17 1.45
N GLN A 336 3.29 -25.71 2.62
CA GLN A 336 1.92 -26.11 2.95
C GLN A 336 1.23 -25.07 3.83
N LYS A 337 -0.05 -24.79 3.56
CA LYS A 337 -0.95 -24.09 4.49
C LYS A 337 -1.92 -25.07 5.13
N ILE A 338 -2.11 -24.90 6.43
CA ILE A 338 -2.98 -25.74 7.28
C ILE A 338 -4.28 -25.00 7.55
#